data_b95aa61fe7406533de3fdc02fa983b9a
#
_entry.id   b95aa61fe7406533de3fdc02fa983b9a
#
_cell.length_a   1.000
_cell.length_b   1.000
_cell.length_c   1.000
_cell.angle_alpha   90.00
_cell.angle_beta   90.00
_cell.angle_gamma   90.00
#
_symmetry.space_group_name_H-M   'P 1'
#
loop_
_entity.id
_entity.type
_entity.pdbx_description
1 polymer ?
#
loop_
_entity_poly.entity_id
_entity_poly.type
_entity_poly.pdbx_seq_one_letter_code
_entity_poly.pdbx_strand_id
1 'polypeptide(L)'
;MLSKSIRLIALSAVLFSSVAYAENPKVGGAAMLEDKNIVENAVNSKDHTTLVAAVKAAGLVETLQGKGPFTVFAPTNEAFDALPKGTVETLLKPENEEKLTKILTCHVVGANADSKAIMKMVDDDKGSHPVKTVGGCVWTAKYEGSKLTLTDENGTVANVTIADVKQSNGVIHVIDKVLLPKM
;
A
#
# COMPACT_ATOMS: atom_id res chain seq x y z
N MET A 1 58.52 -32.65 44.35
CA MET A 1 57.12 -32.97 43.89
C MET A 1 56.44 -31.67 43.51
N LEU A 2 56.41 -31.36 42.22
CA LEU A 2 55.77 -30.12 41.66
C LEU A 2 54.35 -30.38 41.36
N SER A 3 53.39 -29.68 42.03
CA SER A 3 51.99 -29.65 41.71
C SER A 3 51.73 -28.56 40.66
N LYS A 4 51.29 -28.96 39.46
CA LYS A 4 50.88 -28.04 38.38
C LYS A 4 49.40 -27.70 38.55
N SER A 5 49.12 -26.50 38.99
CA SER A 5 47.75 -25.96 39.01
C SER A 5 47.34 -25.53 37.60
N ILE A 6 46.38 -26.24 37.01
CA ILE A 6 45.75 -25.90 35.74
C ILE A 6 44.66 -24.86 36.04
N ARG A 7 44.86 -23.62 35.59
CA ARG A 7 43.81 -22.57 35.62
C ARG A 7 42.92 -22.76 34.42
N LEU A 8 41.65 -23.16 34.66
CA LEU A 8 40.58 -23.13 33.64
C LEU A 8 40.18 -21.67 33.41
N ILE A 9 40.44 -21.16 32.21
CA ILE A 9 39.90 -19.88 31.74
C ILE A 9 38.56 -20.17 31.11
N ALA A 10 37.49 -19.82 31.79
CA ALA A 10 36.12 -19.87 31.21
C ALA A 10 35.98 -18.73 30.21
N LEU A 11 35.99 -19.05 28.93
CA LEU A 11 35.70 -18.12 27.84
C LEU A 11 34.18 -17.93 27.74
N SER A 12 33.66 -16.86 28.34
CA SER A 12 32.26 -16.48 28.24
C SER A 12 32.00 -15.96 26.84
N ALA A 13 31.40 -16.79 25.99
CA ALA A 13 30.88 -16.37 24.67
C ALA A 13 29.64 -15.50 24.89
N VAL A 14 29.78 -14.19 24.72
CA VAL A 14 28.66 -13.27 24.65
C VAL A 14 28.01 -13.42 23.27
N LEU A 15 26.89 -14.11 23.22
CA LEU A 15 26.03 -14.20 22.02
C LEU A 15 25.38 -12.82 21.81
N PHE A 16 25.93 -12.02 20.92
CA PHE A 16 25.24 -10.85 20.38
C PHE A 16 24.11 -11.37 19.49
N SER A 17 22.90 -11.43 20.03
CA SER A 17 21.69 -11.58 19.23
C SER A 17 21.53 -10.30 18.41
N SER A 18 21.95 -10.31 17.15
CA SER A 18 21.62 -9.27 16.19
C SER A 18 20.11 -9.32 15.96
N VAL A 19 19.40 -8.38 16.53
CA VAL A 19 18.01 -8.13 16.16
C VAL A 19 18.07 -7.61 14.72
N ALA A 20 17.71 -8.46 13.76
CA ALA A 20 17.51 -8.03 12.39
C ALA A 20 16.29 -7.10 12.39
N TYR A 21 16.53 -5.80 12.43
CA TYR A 21 15.49 -4.84 12.09
C TYR A 21 15.12 -5.09 10.61
N ALA A 22 13.91 -5.52 10.36
CA ALA A 22 13.38 -5.55 9.00
C ALA A 22 13.49 -4.13 8.44
N GLU A 23 14.28 -3.95 7.38
CA GLU A 23 14.42 -2.64 6.75
C GLU A 23 13.05 -2.22 6.20
N ASN A 24 12.59 -1.01 6.58
CA ASN A 24 11.33 -0.48 6.09
C ASN A 24 11.33 -0.43 4.56
N PRO A 25 10.26 -0.88 3.89
CA PRO A 25 10.20 -0.85 2.44
C PRO A 25 10.37 0.58 1.93
N LYS A 26 11.10 0.74 0.82
CA LYS A 26 11.30 2.04 0.16
C LYS A 26 10.29 2.18 -0.97
N VAL A 27 9.57 3.31 -0.97
CA VAL A 27 8.63 3.68 -2.03
C VAL A 27 8.93 5.10 -2.47
N GLY A 28 9.18 5.30 -3.76
CA GLY A 28 9.56 6.61 -4.30
C GLY A 28 10.83 7.18 -3.67
N GLY A 29 11.77 6.31 -3.30
CA GLY A 29 13.04 6.69 -2.67
C GLY A 29 12.97 7.01 -1.18
N ALA A 30 11.77 7.02 -0.57
CA ALA A 30 11.57 7.24 0.85
C ALA A 30 11.30 5.94 1.60
N ALA A 31 11.85 5.79 2.80
CA ALA A 31 11.51 4.68 3.70
C ALA A 31 10.09 4.88 4.24
N MET A 32 9.27 3.84 4.15
CA MET A 32 7.90 3.83 4.68
C MET A 32 7.93 3.29 6.11
N LEU A 33 7.73 4.17 7.07
CA LEU A 33 7.85 3.86 8.49
C LEU A 33 6.55 3.26 9.04
N GLU A 34 6.62 2.11 9.70
CA GLU A 34 5.43 1.43 10.24
C GLU A 34 4.73 2.20 11.38
N ASP A 35 5.44 3.12 12.05
CA ASP A 35 4.91 3.99 13.11
C ASP A 35 4.22 5.25 12.57
N LYS A 36 4.29 5.50 11.26
CA LYS A 36 3.63 6.61 10.58
C LYS A 36 2.34 6.16 9.91
N ASN A 37 1.37 7.08 9.81
CA ASN A 37 0.14 6.80 9.08
C ASN A 37 0.34 6.88 7.56
N ILE A 38 -0.67 6.45 6.82
CA ILE A 38 -0.66 6.37 5.35
C ILE A 38 -0.30 7.72 4.72
N VAL A 39 -0.86 8.83 5.21
CA VAL A 39 -0.62 10.17 4.64
C VAL A 39 0.78 10.67 4.98
N GLU A 40 1.23 10.48 6.22
CA GLU A 40 2.58 10.90 6.66
C GLU A 40 3.70 10.21 5.87
N ASN A 41 3.50 8.98 5.46
CA ASN A 41 4.44 8.26 4.61
C ASN A 41 4.29 8.66 3.12
N ALA A 42 3.06 8.73 2.61
CA ALA A 42 2.81 9.04 1.21
C ALA A 42 3.40 10.39 0.77
N VAL A 43 3.36 11.41 1.64
CA VAL A 43 3.92 12.75 1.33
C VAL A 43 5.43 12.75 1.12
N ASN A 44 6.14 11.73 1.61
CA ASN A 44 7.59 11.58 1.43
C ASN A 44 7.95 10.81 0.16
N SER A 45 6.98 10.13 -0.46
CA SER A 45 7.19 9.34 -1.67
C SER A 45 7.19 10.24 -2.91
N LYS A 46 8.28 10.21 -3.68
CA LYS A 46 8.38 10.93 -4.96
C LYS A 46 7.49 10.34 -6.04
N ASP A 47 7.10 9.08 -5.91
CA ASP A 47 6.27 8.36 -6.88
C ASP A 47 4.76 8.59 -6.67
N HIS A 48 4.36 9.28 -5.59
CA HIS A 48 2.96 9.48 -5.22
C HIS A 48 2.58 10.96 -5.06
N THR A 49 3.33 11.88 -5.65
CA THR A 49 3.07 13.32 -5.55
C THR A 49 1.70 13.71 -6.13
N THR A 50 1.30 13.10 -7.24
CA THR A 50 -0.01 13.32 -7.86
C THR A 50 -1.13 12.77 -6.99
N LEU A 51 -0.96 11.57 -6.41
CA LEU A 51 -1.93 10.98 -5.47
C LEU A 51 -2.12 11.87 -4.23
N VAL A 52 -1.03 12.36 -3.65
CA VAL A 52 -1.08 13.27 -2.48
C VAL A 52 -1.80 14.57 -2.82
N ALA A 53 -1.56 15.15 -3.99
CA ALA A 53 -2.26 16.34 -4.46
C ALA A 53 -3.77 16.05 -4.63
N ALA A 54 -4.13 14.90 -5.20
CA ALA A 54 -5.51 14.48 -5.38
C ALA A 54 -6.23 14.26 -4.04
N VAL A 55 -5.59 13.60 -3.07
CA VAL A 55 -6.13 13.39 -1.72
C VAL A 55 -6.38 14.71 -1.00
N LYS A 56 -5.49 15.70 -1.16
CA LYS A 56 -5.66 17.05 -0.61
C LYS A 56 -6.82 17.78 -1.28
N ALA A 57 -6.90 17.72 -2.60
CA ALA A 57 -7.96 18.39 -3.37
C ALA A 57 -9.36 17.80 -3.06
N ALA A 58 -9.44 16.51 -2.75
CA ALA A 58 -10.67 15.81 -2.37
C ALA A 58 -11.00 15.92 -0.86
N GLY A 59 -10.22 16.68 -0.06
CA GLY A 59 -10.45 16.82 1.38
C GLY A 59 -10.32 15.52 2.18
N LEU A 60 -9.66 14.47 1.66
CA LEU A 60 -9.60 13.14 2.27
C LEU A 60 -8.41 12.95 3.23
N VAL A 61 -7.61 13.99 3.46
CA VAL A 61 -6.40 13.91 4.30
C VAL A 61 -6.75 13.45 5.72
N GLU A 62 -7.71 14.11 6.39
CA GLU A 62 -8.12 13.77 7.75
C GLU A 62 -8.73 12.35 7.84
N THR A 63 -9.52 11.97 6.82
CA THR A 63 -10.11 10.63 6.74
C THR A 63 -9.03 9.54 6.70
N LEU A 64 -8.00 9.73 5.86
CA LEU A 64 -6.90 8.77 5.71
C LEU A 64 -5.86 8.84 6.84
N GLN A 65 -5.86 9.88 7.66
CA GLN A 65 -5.10 9.97 8.91
C GLN A 65 -5.84 9.34 10.09
N GLY A 66 -7.11 9.00 9.93
CA GLY A 66 -7.93 8.35 10.94
C GLY A 66 -7.38 7.00 11.39
N LYS A 67 -8.02 6.43 12.43
CA LYS A 67 -7.54 5.20 13.09
C LYS A 67 -7.56 3.94 12.21
N GLY A 68 -8.19 3.96 11.06
CA GLY A 68 -8.30 2.76 10.20
C GLY A 68 -9.06 1.59 10.86
N PRO A 69 -8.80 0.36 10.48
CA PRO A 69 -7.78 -0.06 9.52
C PRO A 69 -8.14 0.26 8.06
N PHE A 70 -7.14 0.65 7.28
CA PHE A 70 -7.31 0.92 5.86
C PHE A 70 -6.37 0.04 5.03
N THR A 71 -6.85 -0.39 3.84
CA THR A 71 -5.98 -0.86 2.76
C THR A 71 -6.11 0.14 1.62
N VAL A 72 -4.99 0.73 1.22
CA VAL A 72 -4.94 1.71 0.13
C VAL A 72 -4.20 1.13 -1.06
N PHE A 73 -4.86 1.06 -2.21
CA PHE A 73 -4.23 0.78 -3.49
C PHE A 73 -3.75 2.11 -4.08
N ALA A 74 -2.45 2.37 -3.95
CA ALA A 74 -1.83 3.65 -4.27
C ALA A 74 -1.26 3.66 -5.69
N PRO A 75 -1.90 4.34 -6.66
CA PRO A 75 -1.35 4.50 -8.00
C PRO A 75 -0.16 5.46 -8.01
N THR A 76 0.87 5.11 -8.77
CA THR A 76 2.07 5.95 -8.96
C THR A 76 1.78 7.15 -9.87
N ASN A 77 2.73 8.10 -9.93
CA ASN A 77 2.63 9.23 -10.87
C ASN A 77 2.48 8.72 -12.30
N GLU A 78 3.26 7.68 -12.69
CA GLU A 78 3.17 7.07 -14.02
C GLU A 78 1.78 6.46 -14.28
N ALA A 79 1.13 5.94 -13.25
CA ALA A 79 -0.25 5.44 -13.37
C ALA A 79 -1.24 6.56 -13.71
N PHE A 80 -1.05 7.75 -13.14
CA PHE A 80 -1.83 8.94 -13.49
C PHE A 80 -1.49 9.48 -14.86
N ASP A 81 -0.21 9.48 -15.25
CA ASP A 81 0.26 9.94 -16.57
C ASP A 81 -0.25 9.04 -17.72
N ALA A 82 -0.57 7.78 -17.41
CA ALA A 82 -1.17 6.84 -18.37
C ALA A 82 -2.66 7.12 -18.65
N LEU A 83 -3.31 7.97 -17.87
CA LEU A 83 -4.67 8.42 -18.15
C LEU A 83 -4.71 9.33 -19.38
N PRO A 84 -5.86 9.46 -20.07
CA PRO A 84 -5.99 10.41 -21.19
C PRO A 84 -5.56 11.82 -20.77
N LYS A 85 -4.85 12.51 -21.67
CA LYS A 85 -4.32 13.86 -21.41
C LYS A 85 -5.43 14.81 -20.90
N GLY A 86 -5.14 15.56 -19.85
CA GLY A 86 -6.08 16.49 -19.25
C GLY A 86 -7.05 15.87 -18.24
N THR A 87 -7.09 14.53 -18.10
CA THR A 87 -8.00 13.86 -17.14
C THR A 87 -7.64 14.25 -15.70
N VAL A 88 -6.35 14.17 -15.33
CA VAL A 88 -5.89 14.51 -13.97
C VAL A 88 -6.16 15.97 -13.65
N GLU A 89 -5.81 16.88 -14.57
CA GLU A 89 -6.06 18.33 -14.43
C GLU A 89 -7.54 18.64 -14.29
N THR A 90 -8.40 17.93 -15.04
CA THR A 90 -9.86 18.08 -14.94
C THR A 90 -10.37 17.55 -13.61
N LEU A 91 -9.90 16.41 -13.13
CA LEU A 91 -10.31 15.81 -11.85
C LEU A 91 -9.88 16.68 -10.65
N LEU A 92 -8.76 17.40 -10.75
CA LEU A 92 -8.26 18.27 -9.69
C LEU A 92 -9.02 19.61 -9.59
N LYS A 93 -9.92 19.90 -10.53
CA LYS A 93 -10.73 21.12 -10.48
C LYS A 93 -11.82 21.01 -9.41
N PRO A 94 -12.14 22.11 -8.69
CA PRO A 94 -13.17 22.09 -7.65
C PRO A 94 -14.53 21.55 -8.10
N GLU A 95 -14.93 21.82 -9.34
CA GLU A 95 -16.19 21.32 -9.92
C GLU A 95 -16.24 19.81 -10.07
N ASN A 96 -15.12 19.11 -9.97
CA ASN A 96 -15.00 17.65 -10.07
C ASN A 96 -14.62 16.98 -8.74
N GLU A 97 -14.68 17.68 -7.62
CA GLU A 97 -14.30 17.17 -6.29
C GLU A 97 -15.07 15.89 -5.93
N GLU A 98 -16.36 15.81 -6.22
CA GLU A 98 -17.16 14.61 -5.97
C GLU A 98 -16.68 13.39 -6.78
N LYS A 99 -16.34 13.60 -8.06
CA LYS A 99 -15.78 12.53 -8.90
C LYS A 99 -14.40 12.09 -8.40
N LEU A 100 -13.56 13.04 -8.04
CA LEU A 100 -12.24 12.77 -7.49
C LEU A 100 -12.35 11.99 -6.18
N THR A 101 -13.22 12.43 -5.27
CA THR A 101 -13.51 11.75 -4.01
C THR A 101 -14.01 10.32 -4.25
N LYS A 102 -14.92 10.13 -5.21
CA LYS A 102 -15.41 8.80 -5.60
C LYS A 102 -14.28 7.90 -6.07
N ILE A 103 -13.44 8.37 -6.99
CA ILE A 103 -12.30 7.62 -7.51
C ILE A 103 -11.33 7.27 -6.37
N LEU A 104 -10.94 8.22 -5.54
CA LEU A 104 -9.99 8.00 -4.46
C LEU A 104 -10.53 7.05 -3.39
N THR A 105 -11.80 7.19 -3.00
CA THR A 105 -12.42 6.28 -2.03
C THR A 105 -12.65 4.87 -2.60
N CYS A 106 -12.73 4.74 -3.93
CA CYS A 106 -12.70 3.43 -4.60
C CYS A 106 -11.32 2.76 -4.56
N HIS A 107 -10.24 3.49 -4.25
CA HIS A 107 -8.92 2.92 -4.00
C HIS A 107 -8.68 2.56 -2.53
N VAL A 108 -9.67 2.75 -1.66
CA VAL A 108 -9.57 2.50 -0.22
C VAL A 108 -10.52 1.38 0.19
N VAL A 109 -10.01 0.43 0.95
CA VAL A 109 -10.80 -0.63 1.60
C VAL A 109 -10.76 -0.39 3.11
N GLY A 110 -11.92 -0.43 3.76
CA GLY A 110 -12.07 -0.21 5.21
C GLY A 110 -11.70 -1.44 6.05
N ALA A 111 -10.64 -2.14 5.69
CA ALA A 111 -10.12 -3.31 6.39
C ALA A 111 -8.61 -3.40 6.18
N ASN A 112 -7.92 -4.14 7.03
CA ASN A 112 -6.51 -4.44 6.84
C ASN A 112 -6.39 -5.74 6.03
N ALA A 113 -6.12 -5.62 4.74
CA ALA A 113 -5.96 -6.75 3.81
C ALA A 113 -4.53 -6.76 3.26
N ASP A 114 -3.65 -7.53 3.89
CA ASP A 114 -2.32 -7.81 3.34
C ASP A 114 -2.42 -8.77 2.13
N SER A 115 -1.34 -8.91 1.39
CA SER A 115 -1.29 -9.75 0.19
C SER A 115 -1.64 -11.21 0.47
N LYS A 116 -1.28 -11.72 1.65
CA LYS A 116 -1.60 -13.10 2.07
C LYS A 116 -3.10 -13.26 2.35
N ALA A 117 -3.73 -12.29 3.00
CA ALA A 117 -5.16 -12.30 3.24
C ALA A 117 -5.93 -12.23 1.91
N ILE A 118 -5.51 -11.36 0.99
CA ILE A 118 -6.11 -11.26 -0.35
C ILE A 118 -5.92 -12.57 -1.12
N MET A 119 -4.71 -13.18 -1.07
CA MET A 119 -4.44 -14.48 -1.71
C MET A 119 -5.39 -15.56 -1.22
N LYS A 120 -5.53 -15.66 0.11
CA LYS A 120 -6.45 -16.63 0.70
C LYS A 120 -7.90 -16.41 0.24
N MET A 121 -8.37 -15.16 0.18
CA MET A 121 -9.71 -14.85 -0.32
C MET A 121 -9.88 -15.21 -1.80
N VAL A 122 -8.87 -14.96 -2.63
CA VAL A 122 -8.85 -15.34 -4.04
C VAL A 122 -8.88 -16.87 -4.21
N ASP A 123 -8.12 -17.61 -3.39
CA ASP A 123 -8.12 -19.08 -3.42
C ASP A 123 -9.46 -19.67 -2.96
N ASP A 124 -10.02 -19.15 -1.86
CA ASP A 124 -11.32 -19.55 -1.33
C ASP A 124 -12.45 -19.32 -2.38
N ASP A 125 -12.34 -18.27 -3.18
CA ASP A 125 -13.28 -17.90 -4.25
C ASP A 125 -12.89 -18.43 -5.64
N LYS A 126 -12.07 -19.51 -5.68
CA LYS A 126 -11.71 -20.24 -6.92
C LYS A 126 -10.99 -19.38 -7.97
N GLY A 127 -10.12 -18.47 -7.51
CA GLY A 127 -9.18 -17.75 -8.36
C GLY A 127 -9.53 -16.29 -8.63
N SER A 128 -10.65 -15.76 -8.08
CA SER A 128 -10.95 -14.33 -8.14
C SER A 128 -11.82 -13.90 -6.98
N HIS A 129 -11.46 -12.77 -6.33
CA HIS A 129 -12.19 -12.25 -5.18
C HIS A 129 -12.71 -10.82 -5.44
N PRO A 130 -14.00 -10.54 -5.15
CA PRO A 130 -14.54 -9.19 -5.27
C PRO A 130 -14.15 -8.33 -4.06
N VAL A 131 -13.30 -7.35 -4.27
CA VAL A 131 -12.85 -6.38 -3.26
C VAL A 131 -13.80 -5.20 -3.23
N LYS A 132 -14.57 -5.08 -2.15
CA LYS A 132 -15.48 -3.94 -1.92
C LYS A 132 -14.71 -2.77 -1.32
N THR A 133 -14.87 -1.60 -1.90
CA THR A 133 -14.17 -0.38 -1.49
C THR A 133 -15.06 0.55 -0.68
N VAL A 134 -14.44 1.49 0.03
CA VAL A 134 -15.15 2.56 0.79
C VAL A 134 -16.02 3.41 -0.14
N GLY A 135 -15.55 3.67 -1.36
CA GLY A 135 -16.30 4.38 -2.39
C GLY A 135 -17.45 3.59 -2.99
N GLY A 136 -17.67 2.33 -2.58
CA GLY A 136 -18.76 1.48 -3.11
C GLY A 136 -18.46 0.84 -4.47
N CYS A 137 -17.22 0.95 -4.95
CA CYS A 137 -16.76 0.21 -6.13
C CYS A 137 -16.43 -1.24 -5.76
N VAL A 138 -16.46 -2.13 -6.75
CA VAL A 138 -16.06 -3.52 -6.60
C VAL A 138 -14.96 -3.83 -7.60
N TRP A 139 -13.74 -4.04 -7.09
CA TRP A 139 -12.61 -4.49 -7.91
C TRP A 139 -12.51 -6.01 -7.87
N THR A 140 -12.01 -6.61 -8.91
CA THR A 140 -11.75 -8.05 -8.91
C THR A 140 -10.27 -8.29 -8.67
N ALA A 141 -9.93 -8.86 -7.51
CA ALA A 141 -8.57 -9.31 -7.20
C ALA A 141 -8.33 -10.70 -7.80
N LYS A 142 -7.16 -10.88 -8.42
CA LYS A 142 -6.66 -12.16 -8.93
C LYS A 142 -5.17 -12.27 -8.69
N TYR A 143 -4.69 -13.51 -8.69
CA TYR A 143 -3.25 -13.80 -8.76
C TYR A 143 -2.92 -14.39 -10.13
N GLU A 144 -1.95 -13.76 -10.82
CA GLU A 144 -1.34 -14.29 -12.04
C GLU A 144 0.08 -14.77 -11.69
N GLY A 145 0.19 -16.08 -11.40
CA GLY A 145 1.36 -16.64 -10.77
C GLY A 145 1.53 -16.09 -9.34
N SER A 146 2.59 -15.33 -9.08
CA SER A 146 2.83 -14.68 -7.77
C SER A 146 2.41 -13.20 -7.73
N LYS A 147 1.86 -12.66 -8.82
CA LYS A 147 1.50 -11.24 -8.94
C LYS A 147 0.03 -11.04 -8.61
N LEU A 148 -0.23 -10.16 -7.65
CA LEU A 148 -1.58 -9.68 -7.37
C LEU A 148 -1.97 -8.64 -8.43
N THR A 149 -3.13 -8.84 -9.03
CA THR A 149 -3.75 -7.91 -9.97
C THR A 149 -5.12 -7.50 -9.48
N LEU A 150 -5.52 -6.28 -9.83
CA LEU A 150 -6.86 -5.75 -9.58
C LEU A 150 -7.47 -5.33 -10.89
N THR A 151 -8.69 -5.76 -11.14
CA THR A 151 -9.45 -5.35 -12.34
C THR A 151 -10.60 -4.46 -11.91
N ASP A 152 -10.71 -3.29 -12.53
CA ASP A 152 -11.81 -2.36 -12.29
C ASP A 152 -13.08 -2.75 -13.06
N GLU A 153 -14.15 -1.99 -12.85
CA GLU A 153 -15.48 -2.22 -13.48
C GLU A 153 -15.47 -1.97 -15.00
N ASN A 154 -14.42 -1.32 -15.53
CA ASN A 154 -14.24 -1.06 -16.96
C ASN A 154 -13.33 -2.12 -17.63
N GLY A 155 -12.77 -3.05 -16.86
CA GLY A 155 -11.86 -4.08 -17.35
C GLY A 155 -10.39 -3.66 -17.35
N THR A 156 -10.05 -2.50 -16.77
CA THR A 156 -8.64 -2.09 -16.60
C THR A 156 -7.97 -2.97 -15.55
N VAL A 157 -6.85 -3.55 -15.90
CA VAL A 157 -6.05 -4.38 -14.98
C VAL A 157 -4.86 -3.58 -14.46
N ALA A 158 -4.79 -3.39 -13.16
CA ALA A 158 -3.65 -2.83 -12.44
C ALA A 158 -2.85 -3.95 -11.76
N ASN A 159 -1.52 -3.88 -11.88
CA ASN A 159 -0.63 -4.78 -11.17
C ASN A 159 -0.20 -4.16 -9.85
N VAL A 160 -0.14 -4.95 -8.79
CA VAL A 160 0.50 -4.56 -7.54
C VAL A 160 2.02 -4.72 -7.72
N THR A 161 2.72 -3.60 -7.68
CA THR A 161 4.18 -3.54 -7.89
C THR A 161 4.96 -3.66 -6.60
N ILE A 162 4.42 -3.08 -5.51
CA ILE A 162 4.95 -3.21 -4.14
C ILE A 162 3.76 -3.51 -3.24
N ALA A 163 3.79 -4.68 -2.59
CA ALA A 163 2.73 -5.10 -1.68
C ALA A 163 3.16 -4.92 -0.21
N ASP A 164 2.17 -4.92 0.68
CA ASP A 164 2.36 -5.03 2.14
C ASP A 164 3.22 -3.93 2.76
N VAL A 165 3.10 -2.71 2.25
CA VAL A 165 3.74 -1.54 2.86
C VAL A 165 2.94 -1.14 4.10
N LYS A 166 3.38 -1.62 5.26
CA LYS A 166 2.67 -1.45 6.54
C LYS A 166 2.75 -0.01 7.05
N GLN A 167 1.66 0.44 7.63
CA GLN A 167 1.47 1.76 8.22
C GLN A 167 0.83 1.62 9.59
N SER A 168 0.90 2.65 10.44
CA SER A 168 0.29 2.62 11.77
C SER A 168 -1.25 2.47 11.74
N ASN A 169 -1.89 2.88 10.64
CA ASN A 169 -3.34 2.82 10.47
C ASN A 169 -3.80 1.96 9.28
N GLY A 170 -2.92 1.12 8.72
CA GLY A 170 -3.29 0.22 7.64
C GLY A 170 -2.14 -0.31 6.80
N VAL A 171 -2.42 -0.64 5.55
CA VAL A 171 -1.44 -1.15 4.60
C VAL A 171 -1.62 -0.46 3.23
N ILE A 172 -0.51 -0.21 2.55
CA ILE A 172 -0.49 0.30 1.18
C ILE A 172 -0.03 -0.81 0.23
N HIS A 173 -0.73 -0.93 -0.89
CA HIS A 173 -0.29 -1.68 -2.07
C HIS A 173 -0.10 -0.71 -3.22
N VAL A 174 1.10 -0.59 -3.73
CA VAL A 174 1.42 0.29 -4.87
C VAL A 174 0.96 -0.37 -6.16
N ILE A 175 0.24 0.37 -7.00
CA ILE A 175 -0.29 -0.12 -8.27
C ILE A 175 0.18 0.72 -9.45
N ASP A 176 0.29 0.09 -10.63
CA ASP A 176 0.81 0.67 -11.87
C ASP A 176 -0.25 1.35 -12.74
N LYS A 177 -1.53 1.30 -12.34
CA LYS A 177 -2.63 1.98 -13.05
C LYS A 177 -3.66 2.53 -12.09
N VAL A 178 -4.31 3.62 -12.47
CA VAL A 178 -5.48 4.14 -11.77
C VAL A 178 -6.69 3.30 -12.15
N LEU A 179 -7.41 2.79 -11.14
CA LEU A 179 -8.66 2.06 -11.31
C LEU A 179 -9.83 3.05 -11.33
N LEU A 180 -10.67 2.97 -12.33
CA LEU A 180 -11.78 3.89 -12.50
C LEU A 180 -13.13 3.20 -12.27
N PRO A 181 -14.02 3.81 -11.47
CA PRO A 181 -15.39 3.32 -11.35
C PRO A 181 -16.14 3.44 -12.68
N LYS A 182 -17.10 2.59 -12.87
CA LYS A 182 -18.09 2.76 -13.95
C LYS A 182 -18.97 3.95 -13.58
N MET A 183 -18.90 5.00 -14.37
CA MET A 183 -19.68 6.22 -14.20
C MET A 183 -20.91 6.22 -15.11
#